data_924186c57d4f3a169075e43eb5655d76
#
_entry.id   924186c57d4f3a169075e43eb5655d76
#
_cell.length_a   1.000
_cell.length_b   1.000
_cell.length_c   1.000
_cell.angle_alpha   90.00
_cell.angle_beta   90.00
_cell.angle_gamma   90.00
#
_symmetry.space_group_name_H-M   'P 1'
#
loop_
_entity.id
_entity.type
_entity.pdbx_description
1 polymer ?
#
loop_
_entity_poly.entity_id
_entity_poly.type
_entity_poly.pdbx_seq_one_letter_code
_entity_poly.pdbx_strand_id
1 'polypeptide(L)'
;MKSFVNNGYIILKKAIPNSLVIKIQQSILNSLGSISKNNVNKNYEIFSKKILSMDKSISPYDLLVDPYIDLEKNRLIHKMLNSKKIYSEVVNLIGKDLSFVNDPSLVLNIPKKNSSKKNYLFKDWHQEIWSGASHLTLQTWTPCFQRSSNSGQIELIPESHTWGHIPHSDRKPTSLPNKYKTIKTNLEYGDIIIFHSMLIHRSLPIFEKSFSPRLSLPCLIKNFRFKNDSFEYLRNWKIFSYSDISIIERKLGNHYLSPYRIVNLKTNQTSSILKK
;
A
#
# COMPACT_ATOMS: atom_id res chain seq x y z
N MET A 1 8.63 -17.25 6.91
CA MET A 1 9.73 -16.53 7.59
C MET A 1 11.07 -16.64 6.88
N LYS A 2 11.67 -17.82 6.67
CA LYS A 2 13.00 -17.94 5.99
C LYS A 2 13.07 -17.19 4.64
N SER A 3 12.05 -17.27 3.80
CA SER A 3 12.03 -16.57 2.49
C SER A 3 12.04 -15.05 2.64
N PHE A 4 11.31 -14.49 3.62
CA PHE A 4 11.30 -13.05 3.86
C PHE A 4 12.63 -12.55 4.41
N VAL A 5 13.22 -13.26 5.37
CA VAL A 5 14.53 -12.90 5.94
C VAL A 5 15.61 -12.87 4.87
N ASN A 6 15.61 -13.84 3.97
CA ASN A 6 16.63 -13.94 2.92
C ASN A 6 16.37 -12.95 1.78
N ASN A 7 15.15 -12.89 1.26
CA ASN A 7 14.85 -12.14 0.04
C ASN A 7 14.34 -10.71 0.27
N GLY A 8 13.86 -10.42 1.48
CA GLY A 8 13.25 -9.13 1.83
C GLY A 8 11.78 -9.00 1.40
N TYR A 9 11.17 -10.04 0.87
CA TYR A 9 9.76 -10.03 0.44
C TYR A 9 9.11 -11.42 0.44
N ILE A 10 7.77 -11.41 0.41
CA ILE A 10 6.91 -12.58 0.24
C ILE A 10 5.76 -12.22 -0.71
N ILE A 11 5.40 -13.13 -1.60
CA ILE A 11 4.23 -13.02 -2.48
C ILE A 11 3.19 -14.04 -2.01
N LEU A 12 2.01 -13.54 -1.70
CA LEU A 12 0.86 -14.34 -1.30
C LEU A 12 -0.17 -14.36 -2.45
N LYS A 13 -0.29 -15.49 -3.11
CA LYS A 13 -1.24 -15.68 -4.19
C LYS A 13 -2.65 -15.91 -3.66
N LYS A 14 -3.66 -15.26 -4.29
CA LYS A 14 -5.07 -15.35 -3.91
C LYS A 14 -5.26 -15.18 -2.39
N ALA A 15 -4.60 -14.14 -1.83
CA ALA A 15 -4.64 -13.86 -0.41
C ALA A 15 -5.84 -13.03 0.00
N ILE A 16 -6.39 -12.24 -0.93
CA ILE A 16 -7.59 -11.44 -0.75
C ILE A 16 -8.76 -12.25 -1.36
N PRO A 17 -9.81 -12.57 -0.58
CA PRO A 17 -10.97 -13.28 -1.10
C PRO A 17 -11.63 -12.57 -2.29
N ASN A 18 -12.07 -13.30 -3.30
CA ASN A 18 -12.64 -12.72 -4.51
C ASN A 18 -13.84 -11.81 -4.24
N SER A 19 -14.68 -12.18 -3.27
CA SER A 19 -15.81 -11.34 -2.83
C SER A 19 -15.35 -9.98 -2.26
N LEU A 20 -14.20 -9.93 -1.60
CA LEU A 20 -13.63 -8.69 -1.08
C LEU A 20 -12.97 -7.88 -2.21
N VAL A 21 -12.31 -8.53 -3.17
CA VAL A 21 -11.79 -7.86 -4.37
C VAL A 21 -12.92 -7.16 -5.11
N ILE A 22 -14.05 -7.84 -5.34
CA ILE A 22 -15.24 -7.24 -5.98
C ILE A 22 -15.71 -6.02 -5.21
N LYS A 23 -15.83 -6.10 -3.88
CA LYS A 23 -16.27 -4.96 -3.05
C LYS A 23 -15.30 -3.77 -3.12
N ILE A 24 -13.99 -4.02 -3.14
CA ILE A 24 -12.97 -2.97 -3.32
C ILE A 24 -13.14 -2.31 -4.69
N GLN A 25 -13.27 -3.09 -5.75
CA GLN A 25 -13.47 -2.58 -7.10
C GLN A 25 -14.77 -1.78 -7.24
N GLN A 26 -15.86 -2.27 -6.64
CA GLN A 26 -17.16 -1.59 -6.64
C GLN A 26 -17.08 -0.25 -5.91
N SER A 27 -16.47 -0.22 -4.73
CA SER A 27 -16.28 1.03 -3.97
C SER A 27 -15.53 2.08 -4.80
N ILE A 28 -14.42 1.68 -5.42
CA ILE A 28 -13.62 2.58 -6.26
C ILE A 28 -14.40 3.08 -7.48
N LEU A 29 -15.08 2.18 -8.20
CA LEU A 29 -15.83 2.55 -9.40
C LEU A 29 -17.00 3.48 -9.09
N ASN A 30 -17.72 3.22 -8.00
CA ASN A 30 -18.86 4.04 -7.57
C ASN A 30 -18.37 5.47 -7.22
N SER A 31 -17.26 5.60 -6.48
CA SER A 31 -16.63 6.90 -6.21
C SER A 31 -16.20 7.64 -7.47
N LEU A 32 -15.78 6.90 -8.50
CA LEU A 32 -15.43 7.48 -9.81
C LEU A 32 -16.67 7.79 -10.67
N GLY A 33 -17.88 7.65 -10.14
CA GLY A 33 -19.13 7.88 -10.87
C GLY A 33 -19.42 6.83 -11.93
N SER A 34 -18.97 5.59 -11.74
CA SER A 34 -19.17 4.49 -12.68
C SER A 34 -20.04 3.38 -12.05
N ILE A 35 -20.93 2.80 -12.84
CA ILE A 35 -21.76 1.67 -12.40
C ILE A 35 -20.93 0.40 -12.37
N SER A 36 -20.67 -0.12 -11.19
CA SER A 36 -19.92 -1.35 -10.98
C SER A 36 -20.76 -2.60 -11.21
N LYS A 37 -20.12 -3.74 -11.40
CA LYS A 37 -20.74 -5.06 -11.58
C LYS A 37 -20.27 -6.05 -10.51
N ASN A 38 -21.01 -7.11 -10.32
CA ASN A 38 -20.57 -8.22 -9.46
C ASN A 38 -19.64 -9.19 -10.22
N ASN A 39 -18.67 -8.63 -10.95
CA ASN A 39 -17.72 -9.38 -11.77
C ASN A 39 -16.41 -8.60 -11.93
N VAL A 40 -15.31 -9.20 -11.50
CA VAL A 40 -13.98 -8.54 -11.48
C VAL A 40 -13.50 -8.13 -12.88
N ASN A 41 -13.75 -8.95 -13.89
CA ASN A 41 -13.29 -8.66 -15.25
C ASN A 41 -14.07 -7.50 -15.87
N LYS A 42 -15.40 -7.48 -15.68
CA LYS A 42 -16.24 -6.37 -16.14
C LYS A 42 -15.91 -5.08 -15.41
N ASN A 43 -15.62 -5.13 -14.12
CA ASN A 43 -15.17 -3.98 -13.36
C ASN A 43 -13.84 -3.44 -13.87
N TYR A 44 -12.91 -4.32 -14.24
CA TYR A 44 -11.65 -3.91 -14.86
C TYR A 44 -11.85 -3.20 -16.20
N GLU A 45 -12.74 -3.70 -17.05
CA GLU A 45 -13.07 -3.06 -18.35
C GLU A 45 -13.69 -1.67 -18.14
N ILE A 46 -14.63 -1.54 -17.19
CA ILE A 46 -15.26 -0.27 -16.83
C ILE A 46 -14.21 0.71 -16.31
N PHE A 47 -13.35 0.27 -15.39
CA PHE A 47 -12.26 1.08 -14.86
C PHE A 47 -11.33 1.56 -15.97
N SER A 48 -10.89 0.66 -16.85
CA SER A 48 -9.97 1.00 -17.95
C SER A 48 -10.57 2.05 -18.89
N LYS A 49 -11.83 1.88 -19.29
CA LYS A 49 -12.55 2.85 -20.12
C LYS A 49 -12.67 4.21 -19.43
N LYS A 50 -13.04 4.22 -18.15
CA LYS A 50 -13.19 5.45 -17.35
C LYS A 50 -11.88 6.23 -17.30
N ILE A 51 -10.78 5.56 -16.92
CA ILE A 51 -9.47 6.21 -16.80
C ILE A 51 -8.96 6.74 -18.13
N LEU A 52 -9.15 5.99 -19.22
CA LEU A 52 -8.69 6.40 -20.55
C LEU A 52 -9.50 7.56 -21.16
N SER A 53 -10.77 7.72 -20.75
CA SER A 53 -11.65 8.83 -21.19
C SER A 53 -11.49 10.10 -20.35
N MET A 54 -10.69 10.07 -19.30
CA MET A 54 -10.56 11.22 -18.39
C MET A 54 -9.71 12.34 -18.97
N ASP A 55 -10.02 13.56 -18.52
CA ASP A 55 -9.21 14.72 -18.83
C ASP A 55 -7.78 14.54 -18.28
N LYS A 56 -6.79 14.70 -19.16
CA LYS A 56 -5.37 14.58 -18.82
C LYS A 56 -4.85 15.68 -17.88
N SER A 57 -5.62 16.74 -17.66
CA SER A 57 -5.28 17.80 -16.71
C SER A 57 -5.53 17.41 -15.26
N ILE A 58 -6.40 16.42 -15.01
CA ILE A 58 -6.75 15.98 -13.66
C ILE A 58 -5.57 15.22 -13.05
N SER A 59 -5.15 15.67 -11.87
CA SER A 59 -4.14 14.94 -11.09
C SER A 59 -4.68 13.58 -10.67
N PRO A 60 -3.93 12.48 -10.90
CA PRO A 60 -4.31 11.17 -10.36
C PRO A 60 -4.46 11.17 -8.84
N TYR A 61 -3.76 12.05 -8.16
CA TYR A 61 -3.84 12.23 -6.71
C TYR A 61 -5.22 12.72 -6.30
N ASP A 62 -5.67 13.81 -6.92
CA ASP A 62 -6.98 14.42 -6.61
C ASP A 62 -8.12 13.46 -6.96
N LEU A 63 -7.98 12.74 -8.08
CA LEU A 63 -8.94 11.73 -8.51
C LEU A 63 -9.14 10.60 -7.52
N LEU A 64 -8.09 10.22 -6.79
CA LEU A 64 -8.08 9.00 -5.98
C LEU A 64 -8.32 9.24 -4.49
N VAL A 65 -8.47 10.48 -4.06
CA VAL A 65 -8.76 10.82 -2.66
C VAL A 65 -10.12 10.26 -2.24
N ASP A 66 -11.18 10.55 -2.99
CA ASP A 66 -12.53 10.07 -2.66
C ASP A 66 -12.66 8.55 -2.72
N PRO A 67 -12.15 7.86 -3.77
CA PRO A 67 -12.07 6.39 -3.76
C PRO A 67 -11.36 5.82 -2.54
N TYR A 68 -10.26 6.43 -2.09
CA TYR A 68 -9.57 5.98 -0.88
C TYR A 68 -10.42 6.19 0.38
N ILE A 69 -11.04 7.36 0.54
CA ILE A 69 -11.93 7.67 1.65
C ILE A 69 -13.08 6.67 1.73
N ASP A 70 -13.67 6.29 0.60
CA ASP A 70 -14.76 5.31 0.55
C ASP A 70 -14.30 3.90 0.91
N LEU A 71 -13.08 3.49 0.50
CA LEU A 71 -12.48 2.25 0.96
C LEU A 71 -12.35 2.22 2.49
N GLU A 72 -11.94 3.35 3.09
CA GLU A 72 -11.79 3.48 4.53
C GLU A 72 -13.13 3.49 5.27
N LYS A 73 -14.09 4.31 4.84
CA LYS A 73 -15.46 4.36 5.41
C LYS A 73 -16.10 2.98 5.44
N ASN A 74 -15.93 2.19 4.38
CA ASN A 74 -16.44 0.83 4.27
C ASN A 74 -15.54 -0.23 4.95
N ARG A 75 -14.43 0.19 5.57
CA ARG A 75 -13.44 -0.65 6.24
C ARG A 75 -12.86 -1.74 5.32
N LEU A 76 -12.77 -1.47 4.02
CA LEU A 76 -12.32 -2.47 3.04
C LEU A 76 -10.81 -2.72 3.15
N ILE A 77 -10.01 -1.69 3.43
CA ILE A 77 -8.58 -1.82 3.69
C ILE A 77 -8.37 -2.68 4.95
N HIS A 78 -9.10 -2.39 6.02
CA HIS A 78 -9.04 -3.15 7.25
C HIS A 78 -9.42 -4.63 7.02
N LYS A 79 -10.50 -4.89 6.27
CA LYS A 79 -10.92 -6.26 5.91
C LYS A 79 -9.88 -6.98 5.07
N MET A 80 -9.20 -6.27 4.16
CA MET A 80 -8.12 -6.80 3.34
C MET A 80 -6.93 -7.24 4.21
N LEU A 81 -6.46 -6.36 5.08
CA LEU A 81 -5.31 -6.65 5.97
C LEU A 81 -5.63 -7.77 6.98
N ASN A 82 -6.90 -7.93 7.37
CA ASN A 82 -7.37 -9.03 8.22
C ASN A 82 -7.74 -10.31 7.43
N SER A 83 -7.53 -10.37 6.12
CA SER A 83 -7.67 -11.63 5.39
C SER A 83 -6.69 -12.66 5.92
N LYS A 84 -7.17 -13.89 6.17
CA LYS A 84 -6.44 -14.92 6.94
C LYS A 84 -4.97 -15.09 6.53
N LYS A 85 -4.68 -15.21 5.23
CA LYS A 85 -3.31 -15.40 4.73
C LYS A 85 -2.44 -14.17 5.01
N ILE A 86 -2.96 -12.96 4.80
CA ILE A 86 -2.23 -11.70 4.99
C ILE A 86 -1.96 -11.49 6.47
N TYR A 87 -3.01 -11.56 7.29
CA TYR A 87 -2.91 -11.35 8.72
C TYR A 87 -1.93 -12.33 9.38
N SER A 88 -2.06 -13.63 9.06
CA SER A 88 -1.17 -14.65 9.61
C SER A 88 0.29 -14.37 9.28
N GLU A 89 0.59 -14.00 8.02
CA GLU A 89 1.96 -13.73 7.62
C GLU A 89 2.53 -12.46 8.27
N VAL A 90 1.75 -11.38 8.33
CA VAL A 90 2.17 -10.14 9.00
C VAL A 90 2.41 -10.38 10.49
N VAL A 91 1.53 -11.12 11.18
CA VAL A 91 1.71 -11.48 12.58
C VAL A 91 2.97 -12.31 12.79
N ASN A 92 3.26 -13.26 11.90
CA ASN A 92 4.49 -14.07 11.96
C ASN A 92 5.76 -13.22 11.80
N LEU A 93 5.70 -12.13 11.04
CA LEU A 93 6.84 -11.25 10.78
C LEU A 93 7.07 -10.22 11.89
N ILE A 94 6.02 -9.57 12.38
CA ILE A 94 6.14 -8.40 13.27
C ILE A 94 5.24 -8.45 14.52
N GLY A 95 4.55 -9.56 14.78
CA GLY A 95 3.69 -9.73 15.97
C GLY A 95 2.28 -9.20 15.79
N LYS A 96 1.44 -9.29 16.84
CA LYS A 96 0.00 -9.02 16.78
C LYS A 96 -0.40 -7.55 16.97
N ASP A 97 0.49 -6.71 17.42
CA ASP A 97 0.20 -5.30 17.76
C ASP A 97 0.35 -4.42 16.52
N LEU A 98 -0.64 -4.46 15.62
CA LEU A 98 -0.51 -3.97 14.26
C LEU A 98 -1.25 -2.67 14.02
N SER A 99 -0.57 -1.76 13.34
CA SER A 99 -1.13 -0.54 12.77
C SER A 99 -0.77 -0.40 11.29
N PHE A 100 -1.57 0.34 10.53
CA PHE A 100 -1.29 0.70 9.14
C PHE A 100 -1.44 2.20 8.93
N VAL A 101 -0.76 2.73 7.89
CA VAL A 101 -0.90 4.13 7.50
C VAL A 101 -2.22 4.34 6.76
N ASN A 102 -3.04 5.23 7.30
CA ASN A 102 -4.36 5.60 6.77
C ASN A 102 -4.32 6.93 6.00
N ASP A 103 -3.28 7.16 5.23
CA ASP A 103 -3.19 8.29 4.31
C ASP A 103 -3.64 7.85 2.91
N PRO A 104 -4.28 8.73 2.10
CA PRO A 104 -4.65 8.40 0.73
C PRO A 104 -3.44 7.90 -0.06
N SER A 105 -3.45 6.63 -0.42
CA SER A 105 -2.28 5.95 -0.97
C SER A 105 -2.52 5.16 -2.26
N LEU A 106 -3.73 5.25 -2.83
CA LEU A 106 -3.98 4.61 -4.13
C LEU A 106 -3.02 5.16 -5.19
N VAL A 107 -2.40 4.26 -5.95
CA VAL A 107 -1.43 4.60 -6.99
C VAL A 107 -1.94 4.18 -8.35
N LEU A 108 -2.20 5.17 -9.20
CA LEU A 108 -2.62 4.98 -10.58
C LEU A 108 -1.42 5.12 -11.52
N ASN A 109 -1.16 4.08 -12.30
CA ASN A 109 -0.23 4.14 -13.43
C ASN A 109 -1.01 4.10 -14.73
N ILE A 110 -0.75 5.09 -15.59
CA ILE A 110 -1.34 5.23 -16.91
C ILE A 110 -0.24 5.00 -17.96
N PRO A 111 -0.55 4.41 -19.11
CA PRO A 111 0.42 4.30 -20.21
C PRO A 111 1.03 5.66 -20.56
N LYS A 112 2.34 5.72 -20.79
CA LYS A 112 3.09 6.97 -21.01
C LYS A 112 2.50 7.83 -22.13
N LYS A 113 2.01 7.22 -23.20
CA LYS A 113 1.36 7.91 -24.34
C LYS A 113 0.11 8.71 -23.94
N ASN A 114 -0.59 8.26 -22.87
CA ASN A 114 -1.86 8.84 -22.43
C ASN A 114 -1.67 9.76 -21.22
N SER A 115 -0.45 9.91 -20.73
CA SER A 115 -0.13 10.70 -19.56
C SER A 115 0.50 12.04 -19.95
N SER A 116 0.15 13.10 -19.20
CA SER A 116 0.94 14.33 -19.16
C SER A 116 2.11 14.18 -18.20
N LYS A 117 3.07 15.13 -18.21
CA LYS A 117 4.14 15.15 -17.19
C LYS A 117 3.58 15.21 -15.76
N LYS A 118 2.38 15.78 -15.56
CA LYS A 118 1.74 15.94 -14.25
C LYS A 118 1.08 14.67 -13.73
N ASN A 119 0.60 13.77 -14.61
CA ASN A 119 -0.14 12.58 -14.22
C ASN A 119 0.61 11.26 -14.47
N TYR A 120 1.85 11.32 -14.94
CA TYR A 120 2.68 10.14 -15.08
C TYR A 120 3.39 9.82 -13.76
N LEU A 121 2.77 8.96 -12.96
CA LEU A 121 3.34 8.49 -11.70
C LEU A 121 4.21 7.25 -11.94
N PHE A 122 5.46 7.50 -12.24
CA PHE A 122 6.48 6.46 -12.30
C PHE A 122 7.44 6.63 -11.13
N LYS A 123 7.50 5.63 -10.27
CA LYS A 123 8.52 5.56 -9.20
C LYS A 123 9.66 4.69 -9.69
N ASP A 124 10.81 5.29 -9.88
CA ASP A 124 12.06 4.59 -10.17
C ASP A 124 12.59 3.85 -8.93
N TRP A 125 13.75 3.23 -9.00
CA TRP A 125 14.37 2.54 -7.88
C TRP A 125 14.36 3.39 -6.61
N HIS A 126 13.79 2.86 -5.54
CA HIS A 126 13.67 3.56 -4.26
C HIS A 126 13.52 2.57 -3.10
N GLN A 127 13.71 3.09 -1.89
CA GLN A 127 13.36 2.46 -0.63
C GLN A 127 12.21 3.25 0.01
N GLU A 128 11.29 2.59 0.71
CA GLU A 128 10.17 3.30 1.38
C GLU A 128 10.65 4.15 2.56
N ILE A 129 11.79 3.82 3.17
CA ILE A 129 12.37 4.61 4.26
C ILE A 129 12.68 6.05 3.83
N TRP A 130 12.95 6.30 2.55
CA TRP A 130 13.17 7.66 2.03
C TRP A 130 11.89 8.52 2.05
N SER A 131 10.74 7.89 2.21
CA SER A 131 9.43 8.55 2.32
C SER A 131 8.92 8.58 3.77
N GLY A 132 9.78 8.32 4.76
CA GLY A 132 9.46 8.38 6.18
C GLY A 132 8.87 7.09 6.77
N ALA A 133 9.03 5.95 6.11
CA ALA A 133 8.83 4.66 6.76
C ALA A 133 10.06 4.31 7.62
N SER A 134 9.88 3.60 8.74
CA SER A 134 11.02 3.09 9.49
C SER A 134 11.54 1.78 8.89
N HIS A 135 12.74 1.39 9.32
CA HIS A 135 13.31 0.08 8.99
C HIS A 135 12.54 -1.10 9.59
N LEU A 136 11.63 -0.83 10.53
CA LEU A 136 10.74 -1.84 11.15
C LEU A 136 9.35 -1.89 10.48
N THR A 137 9.17 -1.17 9.39
CA THR A 137 7.90 -1.10 8.67
C THR A 137 7.89 -2.11 7.52
N LEU A 138 6.76 -2.77 7.33
CA LEU A 138 6.47 -3.58 6.16
C LEU A 138 5.68 -2.75 5.16
N GLN A 139 6.01 -2.87 3.89
CA GLN A 139 5.18 -2.39 2.80
C GLN A 139 4.37 -3.55 2.23
N THR A 140 3.07 -3.36 2.08
CA THR A 140 2.23 -4.23 1.25
C THR A 140 1.88 -3.55 -0.05
N TRP A 141 1.67 -4.33 -1.09
CA TRP A 141 1.22 -3.81 -2.37
C TRP A 141 0.34 -4.84 -3.08
N THR A 142 -0.83 -4.42 -3.54
CA THR A 142 -1.78 -5.25 -4.28
C THR A 142 -2.38 -4.50 -5.47
N PRO A 143 -2.52 -5.13 -6.64
CA PRO A 143 -3.27 -4.55 -7.75
C PRO A 143 -4.78 -4.65 -7.48
N CYS A 144 -5.52 -3.55 -7.66
CA CYS A 144 -6.96 -3.51 -7.51
C CYS A 144 -7.70 -4.01 -8.76
N PHE A 145 -7.17 -3.67 -9.95
CA PHE A 145 -7.81 -3.91 -11.24
C PHE A 145 -6.89 -4.56 -12.28
N GLN A 146 -5.92 -5.32 -11.86
CA GLN A 146 -4.97 -5.90 -12.80
C GLN A 146 -5.27 -7.36 -13.10
N ARG A 147 -5.18 -7.73 -14.38
CA ARG A 147 -5.40 -9.08 -14.87
C ARG A 147 -4.19 -9.72 -15.57
N SER A 148 -3.21 -8.94 -16.01
CA SER A 148 -2.09 -9.47 -16.79
C SER A 148 -0.75 -8.88 -16.38
N SER A 149 0.32 -9.63 -16.66
CA SER A 149 1.70 -9.23 -16.45
C SER A 149 2.11 -7.95 -17.20
N ASN A 150 1.35 -7.54 -18.21
CA ASN A 150 1.71 -6.44 -19.10
C ASN A 150 1.29 -5.05 -18.60
N SER A 151 0.65 -4.94 -17.43
CA SER A 151 0.12 -3.69 -16.89
C SER A 151 0.98 -3.10 -15.77
N GLY A 152 2.29 -3.01 -15.95
CA GLY A 152 3.16 -2.31 -15.01
C GLY A 152 3.26 -2.95 -13.63
N GLN A 153 4.04 -4.00 -13.52
CA GLN A 153 4.32 -4.70 -12.27
C GLN A 153 5.31 -3.91 -11.39
N ILE A 154 5.57 -4.43 -10.20
CA ILE A 154 6.72 -4.04 -9.40
C ILE A 154 7.92 -4.89 -9.81
N GLU A 155 9.06 -4.26 -9.92
CA GLU A 155 10.36 -4.91 -10.02
C GLU A 155 11.14 -4.66 -8.73
N LEU A 156 11.81 -5.67 -8.22
CA LEU A 156 12.57 -5.58 -6.98
C LEU A 156 13.96 -6.20 -7.14
N ILE A 157 14.85 -5.77 -6.25
CA ILE A 157 16.18 -6.35 -6.08
C ILE A 157 16.13 -7.21 -4.81
N PRO A 158 16.04 -8.56 -4.93
CA PRO A 158 16.06 -9.44 -3.76
C PRO A 158 17.30 -9.18 -2.91
N GLU A 159 17.19 -9.41 -1.60
CA GLU A 159 18.27 -9.26 -0.62
C GLU A 159 18.72 -7.80 -0.37
N SER A 160 18.29 -6.83 -1.18
CA SER A 160 18.73 -5.44 -1.06
C SER A 160 18.30 -4.76 0.25
N HIS A 161 17.36 -5.32 0.99
CA HIS A 161 17.00 -4.84 2.34
C HIS A 161 18.16 -5.01 3.33
N THR A 162 19.10 -5.92 3.07
CA THR A 162 20.30 -6.11 3.90
C THR A 162 21.42 -5.11 3.59
N TRP A 163 21.29 -4.33 2.51
CA TRP A 163 22.30 -3.32 2.14
C TRP A 163 22.22 -2.05 3.00
N GLY A 164 21.22 -1.96 3.86
CA GLY A 164 21.01 -0.79 4.72
C GLY A 164 20.33 0.35 3.97
N HIS A 165 20.46 1.54 4.52
CA HIS A 165 19.95 2.77 3.93
C HIS A 165 20.85 3.20 2.77
N ILE A 166 20.34 3.15 1.56
CA ILE A 166 21.10 3.59 0.37
C ILE A 166 21.01 5.10 0.25
N PRO A 167 22.15 5.80 0.04
CA PRO A 167 22.15 7.24 -0.22
C PRO A 167 21.32 7.59 -1.45
N HIS A 168 20.56 8.68 -1.38
CA HIS A 168 19.64 9.08 -2.44
C HIS A 168 19.60 10.59 -2.65
N SER A 169 19.26 11.01 -3.85
CA SER A 169 18.88 12.37 -4.21
C SER A 169 17.57 12.33 -4.97
N ASP A 170 16.64 13.21 -4.63
CA ASP A 170 15.29 13.26 -5.23
C ASP A 170 14.57 11.89 -5.25
N ARG A 171 14.72 11.12 -4.17
CA ARG A 171 14.18 9.75 -4.04
C ARG A 171 14.68 8.79 -5.11
N LYS A 172 15.89 8.99 -5.61
CA LYS A 172 16.59 8.06 -6.49
C LYS A 172 17.92 7.68 -5.85
N PRO A 173 18.34 6.41 -5.91
CA PRO A 173 19.64 6.03 -5.36
C PRO A 173 20.75 6.77 -6.09
N THR A 174 21.69 7.32 -5.35
CA THR A 174 22.88 7.97 -5.95
C THR A 174 23.87 6.93 -6.47
N SER A 175 23.85 5.73 -5.90
CA SER A 175 24.62 4.59 -6.37
C SER A 175 23.91 3.29 -6.02
N LEU A 176 24.07 2.29 -6.87
CA LEU A 176 23.70 0.90 -6.62
C LEU A 176 24.93 0.03 -6.85
N PRO A 177 25.02 -1.15 -6.24
CA PRO A 177 26.09 -2.11 -6.53
C PRO A 177 26.18 -2.42 -8.03
N ASN A 178 27.41 -2.62 -8.53
CA ASN A 178 27.65 -2.87 -9.97
C ASN A 178 26.96 -4.14 -10.50
N LYS A 179 26.65 -5.09 -9.62
CA LYS A 179 25.98 -6.35 -9.99
C LYS A 179 24.86 -6.66 -9.02
N TYR A 180 23.65 -6.78 -9.54
CA TYR A 180 22.47 -7.26 -8.80
C TYR A 180 21.50 -7.97 -9.74
N LYS A 181 20.72 -8.87 -9.18
CA LYS A 181 19.62 -9.54 -9.90
C LYS A 181 18.33 -8.80 -9.64
N THR A 182 17.47 -8.72 -10.62
CA THR A 182 16.12 -8.17 -10.45
C THR A 182 15.06 -9.23 -10.67
N ILE A 183 13.93 -9.07 -10.01
CA ILE A 183 12.76 -9.91 -10.19
C ILE A 183 11.57 -9.01 -10.52
N LYS A 184 10.91 -9.31 -11.63
CA LYS A 184 9.61 -8.73 -11.98
C LYS A 184 8.52 -9.56 -11.35
N THR A 185 7.65 -8.91 -10.59
CA THR A 185 6.49 -9.61 -10.03
C THR A 185 5.46 -9.88 -11.13
N ASN A 186 4.64 -10.91 -10.91
CA ASN A 186 3.45 -11.18 -11.73
C ASN A 186 2.25 -11.32 -10.79
N LEU A 187 1.71 -10.16 -10.39
CA LEU A 187 0.60 -10.07 -9.45
C LEU A 187 -0.69 -9.73 -10.18
N GLU A 188 -1.74 -10.42 -9.82
CA GLU A 188 -3.11 -10.18 -10.26
C GLU A 188 -3.97 -9.71 -9.10
N TYR A 189 -5.20 -9.27 -9.39
CA TYR A 189 -6.15 -8.95 -8.32
C TYR A 189 -6.31 -10.13 -7.35
N GLY A 190 -6.34 -9.84 -6.06
CA GLY A 190 -6.37 -10.84 -5.00
C GLY A 190 -5.00 -11.35 -4.55
N ASP A 191 -3.93 -11.10 -5.32
CA ASP A 191 -2.55 -11.31 -4.88
C ASP A 191 -2.06 -10.12 -4.09
N ILE A 192 -1.11 -10.35 -3.19
CA ILE A 192 -0.41 -9.29 -2.46
C ILE A 192 1.06 -9.65 -2.31
N ILE A 193 1.91 -8.65 -2.40
CA ILE A 193 3.31 -8.76 -1.97
C ILE A 193 3.48 -8.00 -0.66
N ILE A 194 4.24 -8.57 0.26
CA ILE A 194 4.69 -7.96 1.51
C ILE A 194 6.21 -7.87 1.43
N PHE A 195 6.76 -6.70 1.65
CA PHE A 195 8.21 -6.49 1.56
C PHE A 195 8.72 -5.50 2.62
N HIS A 196 10.01 -5.60 2.89
CA HIS A 196 10.72 -4.78 3.84
C HIS A 196 10.84 -3.34 3.32
N SER A 197 10.68 -2.33 4.17
CA SER A 197 10.76 -0.91 3.77
C SER A 197 12.10 -0.50 3.15
N MET A 198 13.16 -1.24 3.44
CA MET A 198 14.50 -1.05 2.86
C MET A 198 14.74 -1.86 1.58
N LEU A 199 13.78 -2.68 1.13
CA LEU A 199 13.93 -3.41 -0.14
C LEU A 199 13.87 -2.43 -1.30
N ILE A 200 14.90 -2.45 -2.15
CA ILE A 200 14.94 -1.60 -3.35
C ILE A 200 13.98 -2.16 -4.38
N HIS A 201 13.07 -1.31 -4.82
CA HIS A 201 12.05 -1.67 -5.78
C HIS A 201 11.67 -0.48 -6.66
N ARG A 202 10.99 -0.76 -7.77
CA ARG A 202 10.45 0.26 -8.66
C ARG A 202 9.13 -0.18 -9.30
N SER A 203 8.39 0.78 -9.80
CA SER A 203 7.28 0.51 -10.74
C SER A 203 7.84 0.20 -12.12
N LEU A 204 7.32 -0.80 -12.80
CA LEU A 204 7.61 -0.99 -14.23
C LEU A 204 6.70 -0.08 -15.06
N PRO A 205 7.23 0.54 -16.12
CA PRO A 205 6.43 1.33 -17.03
C PRO A 205 5.40 0.45 -17.75
N ILE A 206 4.27 1.03 -18.10
CA ILE A 206 3.26 0.40 -18.95
C ILE A 206 3.61 0.73 -20.39
N PHE A 207 3.96 -0.30 -21.16
CA PHE A 207 4.30 -0.14 -22.58
C PHE A 207 3.04 0.00 -23.44
N GLU A 208 3.13 0.81 -24.49
CA GLU A 208 2.01 1.22 -25.36
C GLU A 208 1.20 0.06 -25.97
N LYS A 209 1.81 -1.10 -26.18
CA LYS A 209 1.14 -2.28 -26.77
C LYS A 209 0.15 -2.99 -25.85
N SER A 210 0.20 -2.72 -24.54
CA SER A 210 -0.63 -3.39 -23.54
C SER A 210 -1.63 -2.47 -22.84
N PHE A 211 -2.02 -1.44 -23.41
CA PHE A 211 -2.97 -0.37 -23.07
C PHE A 211 -3.92 -0.63 -21.86
N SER A 212 -3.37 -0.76 -20.68
CA SER A 212 -4.16 -1.05 -19.48
C SER A 212 -3.68 -0.22 -18.30
N PRO A 213 -4.48 0.74 -17.81
CA PRO A 213 -4.15 1.44 -16.58
C PRO A 213 -4.10 0.46 -15.41
N ARG A 214 -3.19 0.70 -14.48
CA ARG A 214 -3.06 -0.06 -13.25
C ARG A 214 -3.40 0.81 -12.06
N LEU A 215 -4.33 0.37 -11.24
CA LEU A 215 -4.57 0.91 -9.91
C LEU A 215 -4.09 -0.08 -8.87
N SER A 216 -3.30 0.39 -7.93
CA SER A 216 -2.78 -0.41 -6.83
C SER A 216 -3.02 0.25 -5.49
N LEU A 217 -3.12 -0.58 -4.45
CA LEU A 217 -3.27 -0.19 -3.06
C LEU A 217 -2.03 -0.60 -2.27
N PRO A 218 -1.06 0.29 -2.08
CA PRO A 218 0.02 0.10 -1.13
C PRO A 218 -0.45 0.42 0.29
N CYS A 219 0.08 -0.30 1.29
CA CYS A 219 -0.13 0.02 2.70
C CYS A 219 1.16 -0.21 3.48
N LEU A 220 1.57 0.77 4.27
CA LEU A 220 2.61 0.60 5.28
C LEU A 220 2.01 0.00 6.54
N ILE A 221 2.66 -1.03 7.09
CA ILE A 221 2.24 -1.74 8.30
C ILE A 221 3.41 -1.79 9.27
N LYS A 222 3.16 -1.57 10.55
CA LYS A 222 4.15 -1.77 11.59
C LYS A 222 3.53 -2.34 12.86
N ASN A 223 4.38 -2.90 13.70
CA ASN A 223 4.02 -3.13 15.10
C ASN A 223 4.09 -1.79 15.85
N PHE A 224 2.95 -1.33 16.39
CA PHE A 224 2.86 -0.02 17.05
C PHE A 224 3.58 0.05 18.39
N ARG A 225 4.03 -1.08 18.94
CA ARG A 225 4.88 -1.12 20.15
C ARG A 225 6.33 -0.80 19.86
N PHE A 226 6.78 -0.87 18.60
CA PHE A 226 8.12 -0.44 18.23
C PHE A 226 8.21 1.07 18.26
N LYS A 227 9.37 1.58 18.70
CA LYS A 227 9.62 3.03 18.70
C LYS A 227 9.44 3.59 17.30
N ASN A 228 8.80 4.75 17.23
CA ASN A 228 8.69 5.49 15.99
C ASN A 228 10.00 6.19 15.67
N ASP A 229 10.41 6.13 14.42
CA ASP A 229 11.39 7.06 13.89
C ASP A 229 10.74 8.45 13.71
N SER A 230 11.55 9.50 13.70
CA SER A 230 11.07 10.90 13.80
C SER A 230 10.00 11.30 12.77
N PHE A 231 10.04 10.75 11.58
CA PHE A 231 9.05 11.05 10.52
C PHE A 231 7.75 10.25 10.60
N GLU A 232 7.72 9.14 11.31
CA GLU A 232 6.52 8.31 11.43
C GLU A 232 5.42 8.98 12.26
N TYR A 233 5.76 9.92 13.12
CA TYR A 233 4.80 10.71 13.89
C TYR A 233 3.89 11.58 13.02
N LEU A 234 4.33 11.93 11.84
CA LEU A 234 3.58 12.76 10.90
C LEU A 234 2.50 11.97 10.14
N ARG A 235 2.55 10.63 10.20
CA ARG A 235 1.61 9.77 9.49
C ARG A 235 0.38 9.46 10.33
N ASN A 236 -0.75 9.27 9.64
CA ASN A 236 -2.00 8.87 10.26
C ASN A 236 -2.06 7.35 10.47
N TRP A 237 -1.45 6.87 11.55
CA TRP A 237 -1.48 5.45 11.90
C TRP A 237 -2.82 5.03 12.50
N LYS A 238 -3.37 3.92 12.00
CA LYS A 238 -4.61 3.31 12.48
C LYS A 238 -4.35 1.90 12.95
N ILE A 239 -4.69 1.60 14.19
CA ILE A 239 -4.51 0.28 14.78
C ILE A 239 -5.62 -0.64 14.26
N PHE A 240 -5.27 -1.86 13.87
CA PHE A 240 -6.20 -2.86 13.39
C PHE A 240 -6.10 -4.23 14.08
N SER A 241 -5.07 -4.44 14.90
CA SER A 241 -4.90 -5.66 15.70
C SER A 241 -4.19 -5.35 17.01
N TYR A 242 -4.51 -6.11 18.05
CA TYR A 242 -3.92 -6.03 19.37
C TYR A 242 -3.54 -7.42 19.87
N SER A 243 -2.44 -7.53 20.60
CA SER A 243 -2.16 -8.66 21.49
C SER A 243 -2.98 -8.55 22.78
N ASP A 244 -3.09 -9.65 23.52
CA ASP A 244 -3.81 -9.66 24.81
C ASP A 244 -3.18 -8.69 25.82
N ILE A 245 -1.84 -8.59 25.81
CA ILE A 245 -1.10 -7.64 26.66
C ILE A 245 -1.49 -6.21 26.31
N SER A 246 -1.50 -5.86 25.02
CA SER A 246 -1.86 -4.51 24.58
C SER A 246 -3.33 -4.17 24.85
N ILE A 247 -4.22 -5.15 24.85
CA ILE A 247 -5.62 -4.97 25.26
C ILE A 247 -5.69 -4.62 26.76
N ILE A 248 -4.93 -5.33 27.61
CA ILE A 248 -4.88 -5.08 29.04
C ILE A 248 -4.30 -3.68 29.31
N GLU A 249 -3.14 -3.37 28.72
CA GLU A 249 -2.48 -2.07 28.89
C GLU A 249 -3.38 -0.91 28.44
N ARG A 250 -4.13 -1.09 27.35
CA ARG A 250 -5.10 -0.10 26.90
C ARG A 250 -6.24 0.12 27.90
N LYS A 251 -6.73 -0.95 28.53
CA LYS A 251 -7.73 -0.85 29.62
C LYS A 251 -7.19 -0.11 30.84
N LEU A 252 -5.88 -0.20 31.07
CA LEU A 252 -5.17 0.53 32.13
C LEU A 252 -4.80 1.97 31.74
N GLY A 253 -5.24 2.44 30.58
CA GLY A 253 -5.02 3.82 30.13
C GLY A 253 -3.79 4.04 29.27
N ASN A 254 -3.07 3.00 28.89
CA ASN A 254 -1.93 3.15 27.98
C ASN A 254 -2.39 3.38 26.52
N HIS A 255 -1.89 4.42 25.90
CA HIS A 255 -2.22 4.79 24.53
C HIS A 255 -0.98 4.73 23.64
N TYR A 256 -1.00 3.81 22.65
CA TYR A 256 0.13 3.57 21.74
C TYR A 256 0.20 4.53 20.54
N LEU A 257 -0.84 5.32 20.33
CA LEU A 257 -0.84 6.30 19.25
C LEU A 257 -0.01 7.51 19.66
N SER A 258 0.41 8.29 18.66
CA SER A 258 1.22 9.50 18.82
C SER A 258 0.89 10.24 20.12
N PRO A 259 1.88 10.71 20.91
CA PRO A 259 1.66 11.46 22.12
C PRO A 259 0.82 12.73 21.93
N TYR A 260 0.68 13.18 20.68
CA TYR A 260 -0.15 14.33 20.31
C TYR A 260 -1.60 13.97 19.96
N ARG A 261 -2.00 12.69 20.05
CA ARG A 261 -3.36 12.24 19.75
C ARG A 261 -3.88 11.33 20.83
N ILE A 262 -4.99 11.73 21.43
CA ILE A 262 -5.76 10.89 22.36
C ILE A 262 -6.90 10.26 21.57
N VAL A 263 -7.02 8.94 21.62
CA VAL A 263 -8.17 8.23 21.06
C VAL A 263 -9.31 8.30 22.06
N ASN A 264 -10.41 8.90 21.67
CA ASN A 264 -11.63 8.79 22.46
C ASN A 264 -12.19 7.35 22.31
N LEU A 265 -12.07 6.57 23.36
CA LEU A 265 -12.45 5.15 23.37
C LEU A 265 -13.95 4.92 23.17
N LYS A 266 -14.82 5.90 23.48
CA LYS A 266 -16.27 5.81 23.29
C LYS A 266 -16.67 6.04 21.82
N THR A 267 -15.99 6.93 21.15
CA THR A 267 -16.37 7.38 19.79
C THR A 267 -15.40 6.90 18.71
N ASN A 268 -14.28 6.27 19.06
CA ASN A 268 -13.14 5.99 18.15
C ASN A 268 -12.60 7.25 17.42
N GLN A 269 -12.93 8.43 17.91
CA GLN A 269 -12.43 9.69 17.37
C GLN A 269 -11.05 9.98 17.95
N THR A 270 -10.14 10.44 17.10
CA THR A 270 -8.82 10.90 17.50
C THR A 270 -8.89 12.42 17.70
N SER A 271 -8.56 12.91 18.88
CA SER A 271 -8.40 14.33 19.12
C SER A 271 -6.93 14.69 19.35
N SER A 272 -6.51 15.85 18.89
CA SER A 272 -5.17 16.37 19.15
C SER A 272 -5.14 16.96 20.57
N ILE A 273 -4.11 16.64 21.35
CA ILE A 273 -3.86 17.24 22.67
C ILE A 273 -3.68 18.77 22.57
N LEU A 274 -3.26 19.26 21.41
CA LEU A 274 -3.01 20.68 21.18
C LEU A 274 -4.28 21.51 20.86
N LYS A 275 -5.46 20.90 20.91
CA LYS A 275 -6.76 21.59 20.76
C LYS A 275 -7.43 21.88 22.12
N LYS A 276 -6.64 22.28 23.09
CA LYS A 276 -7.16 22.89 24.30
C LYS A 276 -6.80 24.38 24.33
#